data_234a5c396dfa1cbf1ee1304c5320f58c
#
_entry.id   234a5c396dfa1cbf1ee1304c5320f58c
#
_cell.length_a   1.000
_cell.length_b   1.000
_cell.length_c   1.000
_cell.angle_alpha   90.00
_cell.angle_beta   90.00
_cell.angle_gamma   90.00
#
_symmetry.space_group_name_H-M   'P 1'
#
loop_
_entity.id
_entity.type
_entity.pdbx_description
1 polymer ?
#
loop_
_entity_poly.entity_id
_entity_poly.type
_entity_poly.pdbx_seq_one_letter_code
_entity_poly.pdbx_strand_id
1 'polypeptide(L)'
;MDIEKYLNVLNKKEQSSILKLVDKKLTKISKGPDLFYPGLQTYSNLHHYKELEPFIERLKDYITGNFTVTKCWANHTDGGYTNWHLHKSDLSIVYYLKNKEAIGTIFRINDKIVSVEGPENSLIIFKSELHSVPPRKRGTPKINRYSLALEVSLKM
;
A
#
# COMPACT_ATOMS: atom_id res chain seq x y z
N MET A 1 -19.57 -1.28 -2.51
CA MET A 1 -18.25 -0.66 -2.53
C MET A 1 -17.37 -1.44 -3.47
N ASP A 2 -16.65 -0.73 -4.28
CA ASP A 2 -15.84 -1.34 -5.30
C ASP A 2 -14.36 -1.30 -4.92
N ILE A 3 -13.86 -2.44 -4.50
CA ILE A 3 -12.42 -2.65 -4.39
C ILE A 3 -12.00 -3.40 -5.64
N GLU A 4 -11.15 -2.76 -6.44
CA GLU A 4 -10.58 -3.39 -7.62
C GLU A 4 -9.22 -3.99 -7.25
N LYS A 5 -8.93 -5.17 -7.78
CA LYS A 5 -7.68 -5.88 -7.52
C LYS A 5 -7.05 -6.34 -8.82
N TYR A 6 -5.75 -6.09 -8.94
CA TYR A 6 -4.97 -6.43 -10.13
C TYR A 6 -3.74 -7.20 -9.74
N LEU A 7 -3.42 -8.24 -10.49
CA LEU A 7 -2.30 -9.15 -10.24
C LEU A 7 -1.17 -8.92 -11.25
N ASN A 8 0.04 -9.34 -10.88
CA ASN A 8 1.20 -9.30 -11.77
C ASN A 8 1.46 -7.91 -12.35
N VAL A 9 1.48 -6.92 -11.47
CA VAL A 9 1.53 -5.50 -11.84
C VAL A 9 2.87 -5.11 -12.48
N LEU A 10 3.97 -5.57 -11.92
CA LEU A 10 5.33 -5.22 -12.34
C LEU A 10 6.13 -6.47 -12.72
N ASN A 11 7.18 -6.29 -13.52
CA ASN A 11 8.15 -7.36 -13.72
C ASN A 11 9.14 -7.39 -12.54
N LYS A 12 9.96 -8.44 -12.49
CA LYS A 12 10.89 -8.64 -11.37
C LYS A 12 11.95 -7.56 -11.26
N LYS A 13 12.42 -7.02 -12.38
CA LYS A 13 13.41 -5.95 -12.41
C LYS A 13 12.83 -4.67 -11.82
N GLU A 14 11.61 -4.33 -12.19
CA GLU A 14 10.90 -3.18 -11.65
C GLU A 14 10.65 -3.31 -10.15
N GLN A 15 10.19 -4.48 -9.71
CA GLN A 15 10.00 -4.78 -8.29
C GLN A 15 11.31 -4.61 -7.51
N SER A 16 12.40 -5.17 -8.01
CA SER A 16 13.71 -5.11 -7.36
C SER A 16 14.22 -3.68 -7.25
N SER A 17 14.04 -2.89 -8.31
CA SER A 17 14.46 -1.48 -8.32
C SER A 17 13.72 -0.67 -7.26
N ILE A 18 12.41 -0.86 -7.15
CA ILE A 18 11.60 -0.17 -6.16
C ILE A 18 11.98 -0.63 -4.74
N LEU A 19 12.19 -1.92 -4.55
CA LEU A 19 12.57 -2.46 -3.24
C LEU A 19 13.88 -1.87 -2.74
N LYS A 20 14.87 -1.75 -3.62
CA LYS A 20 16.15 -1.11 -3.28
C LYS A 20 15.99 0.34 -2.88
N LEU A 21 15.16 1.08 -3.61
CA LEU A 21 14.84 2.46 -3.26
C LEU A 21 14.17 2.55 -1.89
N VAL A 22 13.17 1.71 -1.66
CA VAL A 22 12.44 1.68 -0.40
C VAL A 22 13.38 1.41 0.76
N ASP A 23 14.23 0.39 0.67
CA ASP A 23 15.18 0.07 1.73
C ASP A 23 16.11 1.25 2.07
N LYS A 24 16.49 2.04 1.09
CA LYS A 24 17.30 3.25 1.32
C LYS A 24 16.53 4.35 2.04
N LYS A 25 15.23 4.44 1.83
CA LYS A 25 14.40 5.56 2.28
C LYS A 25 13.61 5.26 3.56
N LEU A 26 13.60 4.03 4.02
CA LEU A 26 12.90 3.67 5.23
C LEU A 26 13.51 4.38 6.44
N THR A 27 12.65 4.96 7.25
CA THR A 27 13.04 5.60 8.50
C THR A 27 12.05 5.23 9.59
N LYS A 28 12.52 5.27 10.83
CA LYS A 28 11.63 5.13 11.99
C LYS A 28 10.88 6.45 12.17
N ILE A 29 9.67 6.52 11.65
CA ILE A 29 8.83 7.71 11.78
C ILE A 29 7.95 7.54 13.01
N SER A 30 8.04 8.50 13.93
CA SER A 30 7.09 8.60 15.03
C SER A 30 5.76 9.06 14.45
N LYS A 31 4.76 8.20 14.53
CA LYS A 31 3.40 8.53 14.14
C LYS A 31 2.58 8.86 15.36
N GLY A 32 1.55 9.65 15.18
CA GLY A 32 0.58 9.90 16.23
C GLY A 32 -0.16 8.62 16.62
N PRO A 33 -1.14 8.73 17.51
CA PRO A 33 -1.81 7.54 18.08
C PRO A 33 -2.58 6.71 17.06
N ASP A 34 -2.76 7.21 15.84
CA ASP A 34 -3.54 6.54 14.80
C ASP A 34 -2.81 5.41 14.10
N LEU A 35 -1.47 5.40 14.15
CA LEU A 35 -0.66 4.35 13.55
C LEU A 35 0.10 3.62 14.63
N PHE A 36 -0.22 2.36 14.77
CA PHE A 36 0.25 1.52 15.85
C PHE A 36 0.90 0.28 15.28
N TYR A 37 2.20 0.33 15.02
CA TYR A 37 2.92 -0.86 14.58
C TYR A 37 4.42 -0.73 14.81
N PRO A 38 5.10 -1.84 15.12
CA PRO A 38 6.54 -1.90 14.98
C PRO A 38 6.85 -2.00 13.48
N GLY A 39 7.46 -0.98 12.92
CA GLY A 39 7.79 -0.96 11.50
C GLY A 39 8.44 0.32 11.09
N LEU A 40 8.83 0.38 9.84
CA LEU A 40 9.47 1.52 9.23
C LEU A 40 8.59 2.08 8.11
N GLN A 41 8.76 3.35 7.83
CA GLN A 41 7.98 4.03 6.81
C GLN A 41 8.86 5.04 6.09
N THR A 42 8.58 5.28 4.82
CA THR A 42 9.23 6.36 4.07
C THR A 42 8.41 7.64 4.17
N TYR A 43 9.01 8.75 3.74
CA TYR A 43 8.24 9.96 3.47
C TYR A 43 7.30 9.73 2.28
N SER A 44 6.33 10.62 2.09
CA SER A 44 5.25 10.45 1.11
C SER A 44 5.55 11.02 -0.26
N ASN A 45 6.83 11.03 -0.65
CA ASN A 45 7.29 11.60 -1.92
C ASN A 45 7.95 10.59 -2.85
N LEU A 46 7.71 9.29 -2.66
CA LEU A 46 8.35 8.25 -3.48
C LEU A 46 7.99 8.37 -4.96
N HIS A 47 6.83 8.92 -5.28
CA HIS A 47 6.40 9.11 -6.68
C HIS A 47 7.25 10.11 -7.45
N HIS A 48 8.12 10.86 -6.79
CA HIS A 48 9.06 11.77 -7.45
C HIS A 48 10.36 11.09 -7.87
N TYR A 49 10.60 9.84 -7.45
CA TYR A 49 11.81 9.11 -7.82
C TYR A 49 11.59 8.34 -9.11
N LYS A 50 12.63 8.30 -9.95
CA LYS A 50 12.57 7.65 -11.26
C LYS A 50 12.22 6.16 -11.18
N GLU A 51 12.59 5.50 -10.10
CA GLU A 51 12.29 4.08 -9.89
C GLU A 51 10.81 3.79 -9.84
N LEU A 52 9.99 4.78 -9.50
CA LEU A 52 8.53 4.66 -9.45
C LEU A 52 7.85 4.94 -10.79
N GLU A 53 8.57 5.48 -11.78
CA GLU A 53 7.97 5.80 -13.08
C GLU A 53 7.28 4.62 -13.75
N PRO A 54 7.89 3.42 -13.82
CA PRO A 54 7.21 2.27 -14.41
C PRO A 54 5.91 1.90 -13.69
N PHE A 55 5.91 2.01 -12.37
CA PHE A 55 4.71 1.72 -11.57
C PHE A 55 3.59 2.73 -11.86
N ILE A 56 3.92 4.02 -11.86
CA ILE A 56 2.92 5.07 -12.12
C ILE A 56 2.39 4.96 -13.55
N GLU A 57 3.25 4.66 -14.50
CA GLU A 57 2.84 4.43 -15.89
C GLU A 57 1.87 3.26 -15.99
N ARG A 58 2.10 2.19 -15.21
CA ARG A 58 1.25 1.02 -15.18
C ARG A 58 -0.13 1.32 -14.61
N LEU A 59 -0.25 2.32 -13.72
CA LEU A 59 -1.54 2.72 -13.16
C LEU A 59 -2.50 3.21 -14.24
N LYS A 60 -2.00 3.70 -15.37
CA LYS A 60 -2.84 4.13 -16.49
C LYS A 60 -3.65 2.99 -17.09
N ASP A 61 -3.19 1.76 -16.92
CA ASP A 61 -3.94 0.58 -17.37
C ASP A 61 -5.14 0.27 -16.48
N TYR A 62 -5.14 0.80 -15.25
CA TYR A 62 -6.13 0.46 -14.23
C TYR A 62 -7.05 1.63 -13.89
N ILE A 63 -6.62 2.85 -14.10
CA ILE A 63 -7.39 4.05 -13.76
C ILE A 63 -7.83 4.72 -15.04
N THR A 64 -9.14 4.87 -15.20
CA THR A 64 -9.73 5.54 -16.36
C THR A 64 -9.61 7.06 -16.21
N GLY A 65 -9.18 7.72 -17.28
CA GLY A 65 -9.07 9.17 -17.31
C GLY A 65 -7.78 9.71 -16.73
N ASN A 66 -7.71 11.02 -16.58
CA ASN A 66 -6.52 11.68 -16.07
C ASN A 66 -6.47 11.63 -14.55
N PHE A 67 -5.28 11.43 -14.02
CA PHE A 67 -5.08 11.39 -12.58
C PHE A 67 -3.71 11.94 -12.20
N THR A 68 -3.56 12.29 -10.95
CA THR A 68 -2.29 12.71 -10.36
C THR A 68 -2.06 11.94 -9.07
N VAL A 69 -0.89 11.33 -8.92
CA VAL A 69 -0.46 10.75 -7.65
C VAL A 69 -0.02 11.91 -6.76
N THR A 70 -0.70 12.12 -5.65
CA THR A 70 -0.41 13.22 -4.74
C THR A 70 0.51 12.82 -3.61
N LYS A 71 0.45 11.56 -3.18
CA LYS A 71 1.33 11.00 -2.16
C LYS A 71 1.65 9.55 -2.51
N CYS A 72 2.87 9.14 -2.20
CA CYS A 72 3.29 7.74 -2.32
C CYS A 72 4.32 7.47 -1.23
N TRP A 73 4.03 6.51 -0.36
CA TRP A 73 4.95 6.10 0.69
C TRP A 73 4.98 4.59 0.79
N ALA A 74 6.05 4.08 1.39
CA ALA A 74 6.22 2.66 1.62
C ALA A 74 6.17 2.36 3.11
N ASN A 75 5.67 1.19 3.43
CA ASN A 75 5.67 0.64 4.78
C ASN A 75 6.40 -0.69 4.78
N HIS A 76 7.22 -0.90 5.78
CA HIS A 76 7.84 -2.18 6.06
C HIS A 76 7.45 -2.61 7.45
N THR A 77 6.81 -3.76 7.56
CA THR A 77 6.35 -4.30 8.85
C THR A 77 6.71 -5.77 8.97
N ASP A 78 7.00 -6.18 10.19
CA ASP A 78 7.31 -7.56 10.53
C ASP A 78 6.15 -8.27 11.26
N GLY A 79 4.96 -7.71 11.19
CA GLY A 79 3.77 -8.28 11.80
C GLY A 79 2.96 -7.30 12.61
N GLY A 80 3.32 -6.02 12.57
CA GLY A 80 2.52 -4.96 13.17
C GLY A 80 1.20 -4.75 12.43
N TYR A 81 0.39 -3.91 12.98
CA TYR A 81 -0.91 -3.56 12.42
C TYR A 81 -1.12 -2.06 12.50
N THR A 82 -2.06 -1.56 11.71
CA THR A 82 -2.46 -0.15 11.77
C THR A 82 -3.84 -0.03 12.40
N ASN A 83 -4.12 1.12 12.99
CA ASN A 83 -5.47 1.43 13.43
C ASN A 83 -6.38 1.67 12.20
N TRP A 84 -7.67 1.58 12.42
CA TRP A 84 -8.64 1.93 11.39
C TRP A 84 -8.47 3.39 10.99
N HIS A 85 -8.30 3.63 9.70
CA HIS A 85 -8.09 4.98 9.18
C HIS A 85 -8.64 5.08 7.76
N LEU A 86 -8.78 6.31 7.28
CA LEU A 86 -9.13 6.60 5.90
C LEU A 86 -8.32 7.79 5.40
N HIS A 87 -8.19 7.88 4.10
CA HIS A 87 -7.48 8.98 3.45
C HIS A 87 -8.47 9.87 2.71
N LYS A 88 -8.24 11.18 2.75
CA LYS A 88 -9.05 12.14 2.01
C LYS A 88 -8.50 12.30 0.60
N SER A 89 -8.68 11.30 -0.22
CA SER A 89 -8.27 11.31 -1.62
C SER A 89 -9.37 10.71 -2.48
N ASP A 90 -9.33 10.98 -3.77
CA ASP A 90 -10.34 10.41 -4.68
C ASP A 90 -10.20 8.90 -4.76
N LEU A 91 -8.95 8.42 -4.87
CA LEU A 91 -8.63 7.01 -4.85
C LEU A 91 -7.46 6.76 -3.90
N SER A 92 -7.49 5.61 -3.27
CA SER A 92 -6.37 5.06 -2.52
C SER A 92 -5.90 3.78 -3.18
N ILE A 93 -4.59 3.57 -3.17
CA ILE A 93 -3.98 2.37 -3.76
C ILE A 93 -3.05 1.76 -2.73
N VAL A 94 -3.10 0.46 -2.59
CA VAL A 94 -2.11 -0.32 -1.86
C VAL A 94 -1.49 -1.33 -2.81
N TYR A 95 -0.19 -1.28 -2.95
CA TYR A 95 0.58 -2.24 -3.75
C TYR A 95 1.45 -3.08 -2.82
N TYR A 96 1.35 -4.39 -2.97
CA TYR A 96 2.09 -5.35 -2.14
C TYR A 96 3.39 -5.70 -2.85
N LEU A 97 4.44 -4.99 -2.50
CA LEU A 97 5.75 -5.07 -3.15
C LEU A 97 6.49 -6.37 -2.83
N LYS A 98 6.48 -6.76 -1.55
CA LYS A 98 7.05 -8.00 -1.05
C LYS A 98 6.15 -8.49 0.07
N ASN A 99 5.51 -9.63 -0.14
CA ASN A 99 4.49 -10.10 0.79
C ASN A 99 4.24 -11.60 0.63
N LYS A 100 5.20 -12.40 1.07
CA LYS A 100 5.17 -13.85 0.92
C LYS A 100 3.91 -14.47 1.53
N GLU A 101 3.46 -13.95 2.66
CA GLU A 101 2.31 -14.46 3.41
C GLU A 101 0.97 -13.95 2.86
N ALA A 102 0.98 -13.12 1.83
CA ALA A 102 -0.21 -12.54 1.21
C ALA A 102 -1.12 -11.78 2.20
N ILE A 103 -0.53 -11.20 3.23
CA ILE A 103 -1.28 -10.41 4.21
C ILE A 103 -1.76 -9.14 3.54
N GLY A 104 -3.07 -8.99 3.45
CA GLY A 104 -3.69 -7.92 2.71
C GLY A 104 -4.17 -6.78 3.58
N THR A 105 -5.35 -6.32 3.25
CA THR A 105 -5.98 -5.16 3.90
C THR A 105 -7.38 -5.56 4.33
N ILE A 106 -7.79 -5.10 5.49
CA ILE A 106 -9.15 -5.28 5.98
C ILE A 106 -9.89 -3.96 5.90
N PHE A 107 -11.16 -4.04 5.54
CA PHE A 107 -12.04 -2.89 5.38
C PHE A 107 -13.22 -3.02 6.33
N ARG A 108 -13.70 -1.89 6.79
CA ARG A 108 -14.94 -1.82 7.57
C ARG A 108 -16.00 -1.12 6.74
N ILE A 109 -16.97 -1.89 6.27
CA ILE A 109 -18.00 -1.43 5.33
C ILE A 109 -19.37 -1.83 5.87
N ASN A 110 -20.24 -0.86 6.12
CA ASN A 110 -21.59 -1.10 6.65
C ASN A 110 -21.56 -2.03 7.88
N ASP A 111 -20.64 -1.74 8.82
CA ASP A 111 -20.44 -2.49 10.06
C ASP A 111 -19.95 -3.94 9.86
N LYS A 112 -19.54 -4.28 8.66
CA LYS A 112 -18.93 -5.59 8.35
C LYS A 112 -17.46 -5.44 8.05
N ILE A 113 -16.69 -6.46 8.42
CA ILE A 113 -15.26 -6.52 8.08
C ILE A 113 -15.10 -7.34 6.81
N VAL A 114 -14.48 -6.73 5.81
CA VAL A 114 -14.15 -7.37 4.54
C VAL A 114 -12.63 -7.49 4.44
N SER A 115 -12.13 -8.71 4.27
CA SER A 115 -10.70 -8.97 4.13
C SER A 115 -10.36 -9.17 2.66
N VAL A 116 -9.31 -8.47 2.20
CA VAL A 116 -8.79 -8.61 0.83
C VAL A 116 -7.36 -9.08 0.94
N GLU A 117 -7.06 -10.26 0.40
CA GLU A 117 -5.70 -10.79 0.37
C GLU A 117 -4.79 -9.91 -0.49
N GLY A 118 -3.52 -9.82 -0.09
CA GLY A 118 -2.51 -9.03 -0.79
C GLY A 118 -1.38 -9.89 -1.32
N PRO A 119 -1.60 -10.71 -2.36
CA PRO A 119 -0.49 -11.44 -2.95
C PRO A 119 0.61 -10.49 -3.40
N GLU A 120 1.84 -10.96 -3.30
CA GLU A 120 2.99 -10.17 -3.75
C GLU A 120 2.82 -9.77 -5.22
N ASN A 121 3.20 -8.54 -5.55
CA ASN A 121 3.06 -7.95 -6.88
C ASN A 121 1.59 -7.77 -7.31
N SER A 122 0.70 -7.54 -6.36
CA SER A 122 -0.68 -7.16 -6.64
C SER A 122 -0.98 -5.79 -6.06
N LEU A 123 -2.01 -5.15 -6.58
CA LEU A 123 -2.50 -3.90 -6.00
C LEU A 123 -4.01 -3.92 -5.87
N ILE A 124 -4.48 -3.10 -4.95
CA ILE A 124 -5.91 -2.81 -4.81
C ILE A 124 -6.13 -1.31 -4.96
N ILE A 125 -7.24 -0.97 -5.58
CA ILE A 125 -7.69 0.41 -5.74
C ILE A 125 -9.06 0.53 -5.08
N PHE A 126 -9.22 1.53 -4.25
CA PHE A 126 -10.48 1.75 -3.55
C PHE A 126 -10.71 3.24 -3.29
N LYS A 127 -11.97 3.59 -3.08
CA LYS A 127 -12.35 4.93 -2.66
C LYS A 127 -12.20 5.04 -1.15
N SER A 128 -12.51 6.22 -0.59
CA SER A 128 -12.34 6.50 0.83
C SER A 128 -13.16 5.54 1.69
N GLU A 129 -12.51 4.52 2.22
CA GLU A 129 -13.09 3.51 3.09
C GLU A 129 -12.20 3.31 4.32
N LEU A 130 -12.81 3.05 5.47
CA LEU A 130 -12.06 2.68 6.66
C LEU A 130 -11.32 1.37 6.41
N HIS A 131 -10.02 1.39 6.60
CA HIS A 131 -9.18 0.23 6.36
C HIS A 131 -8.06 0.12 7.37
N SER A 132 -7.44 -1.04 7.42
CA SER A 132 -6.39 -1.34 8.37
C SER A 132 -5.54 -2.50 7.85
N VAL A 133 -4.33 -2.63 8.37
CA VAL A 133 -3.53 -3.84 8.21
C VAL A 133 -3.92 -4.77 9.36
N PRO A 134 -4.31 -6.02 9.06
CA PRO A 134 -4.73 -6.93 10.13
C PRO A 134 -3.55 -7.29 11.04
N PRO A 135 -3.80 -7.47 12.35
CA PRO A 135 -2.76 -7.89 13.27
C PRO A 135 -2.32 -9.31 12.96
N ARG A 136 -1.04 -9.61 13.22
CA ARG A 136 -0.52 -10.96 13.15
C ARG A 136 -1.12 -11.81 14.27
N LYS A 137 -1.51 -13.02 13.94
CA LYS A 137 -1.99 -13.95 14.95
C LYS A 137 -0.86 -14.30 15.92
N ARG A 138 -1.20 -14.41 17.20
CA ARG A 138 -0.25 -14.81 18.25
C ARG A 138 0.38 -16.15 17.88
N GLY A 139 1.70 -16.24 18.01
CA GLY A 139 2.45 -17.46 17.73
C GLY A 139 2.85 -17.67 16.28
N THR A 140 2.45 -16.79 15.36
CA THR A 140 2.92 -16.87 13.98
C THR A 140 4.36 -16.34 13.86
N PRO A 141 5.16 -16.86 12.92
CA PRO A 141 6.49 -16.32 12.66
C PRO A 141 6.45 -14.85 12.25
N LYS A 142 7.55 -14.15 12.43
CA LYS A 142 7.69 -12.79 11.93
C LYS A 142 7.49 -12.78 10.43
N ILE A 143 6.79 -11.76 9.94
CA ILE A 143 6.58 -11.55 8.50
C ILE A 143 7.52 -10.45 8.01
N ASN A 144 7.72 -10.42 6.71
CA ASN A 144 8.51 -9.39 6.04
C ASN A 144 7.65 -8.81 4.93
N ARG A 145 6.91 -7.74 5.26
CA ARG A 145 5.91 -7.18 4.37
C ARG A 145 6.30 -5.76 3.97
N TYR A 146 6.47 -5.56 2.68
CA TYR A 146 6.67 -4.25 2.08
C TYR A 146 5.44 -3.90 1.27
N SER A 147 4.86 -2.73 1.51
CA SER A 147 3.76 -2.23 0.72
C SER A 147 3.97 -0.77 0.35
N LEU A 148 3.42 -0.37 -0.79
CA LEU A 148 3.31 1.03 -1.17
C LEU A 148 1.89 1.47 -0.96
N ALA A 149 1.72 2.66 -0.43
CA ALA A 149 0.41 3.30 -0.31
C ALA A 149 0.43 4.59 -1.12
N LEU A 150 -0.60 4.81 -1.90
CA LEU A 150 -0.72 5.97 -2.76
C LEU A 150 -2.06 6.67 -2.56
N GLU A 151 -2.02 7.98 -2.60
CA GLU A 151 -3.23 8.81 -2.71
C GLU A 151 -3.26 9.41 -4.11
N VAL A 152 -4.40 9.33 -4.75
CA VAL A 152 -4.58 9.72 -6.14
C VAL A 152 -5.74 10.70 -6.25
N SER A 153 -5.51 11.78 -6.98
CA SER A 153 -6.53 12.76 -7.32
C SER A 153 -6.97 12.54 -8.76
N LEU A 154 -8.26 12.50 -8.98
CA LEU A 154 -8.84 12.39 -10.33
C LEU A 154 -9.08 13.78 -10.88
N LYS A 155 -8.67 13.98 -12.11
CA LYS A 155 -8.93 15.24 -12.83
C LYS A 155 -10.17 15.07 -13.71
N MET A 156 -11.09 15.95 -13.48
CA MET A 156 -12.26 16.04 -14.36
C MET A 156 -12.01 17.00 -15.50
#